data_dc256e97c469132df10e53b897ecb334
#
_entry.id   dc256e97c469132df10e53b897ecb334
#
_cell.length_a   1.000
_cell.length_b   1.000
_cell.length_c   1.000
_cell.angle_alpha   90.00
_cell.angle_beta   90.00
_cell.angle_gamma   90.00
#
_symmetry.space_group_name_H-M   'P 1'
#
loop_
_entity.id
_entity.type
_entity.pdbx_description
1 polymer ?
#
loop_
_entity_poly.entity_id
_entity_poly.type
_entity_poly.pdbx_seq_one_letter_code
_entity_poly.pdbx_strand_id
1 'polypeptide(L)'
;QEARLNIQMIFQDPFASLNPQMQLFDQVAEPLRNYKTLINEDINKRIEMLFDRVELPRSFMRRFPHELSGGQRQRVAIARALALNPKLIIADEAVSALDVSVQAQVLNLMMELQSELGLSFLFISHDMAVVERVSHRVGVMYLGRIVEIGSRSAVFENPQHDYTKALLKAVPIADPRKRKKEKDLNFKPIPSPIHPKGYNPENSEYKEVSPDHFVLTTDSGY
;
A
#
# COMPACT_ATOMS: atom_id res chain seq x y z
N GLN A 1 11.80 19.07 6.40
CA GLN A 1 10.37 19.48 6.53
C GLN A 1 9.62 19.34 5.21
N GLU A 2 10.19 19.75 4.09
CA GLU A 2 9.55 19.75 2.77
C GLU A 2 9.15 18.33 2.30
N ALA A 3 9.99 17.32 2.51
CA ALA A 3 9.67 15.94 2.15
C ALA A 3 8.41 15.44 2.87
N ARG A 4 8.18 15.82 4.13
CA ARG A 4 6.99 15.40 4.89
C ARG A 4 5.68 16.04 4.41
N LEU A 5 5.73 17.16 3.71
CA LEU A 5 4.55 17.75 3.06
C LEU A 5 4.17 16.96 1.80
N ASN A 6 5.18 16.49 1.06
CA ASN A 6 5.00 15.83 -0.22
C ASN A 6 4.74 14.32 -0.10
N ILE A 7 5.07 13.70 1.03
CA ILE A 7 4.94 12.25 1.25
C ILE A 7 4.08 12.04 2.50
N GLN A 8 2.98 11.32 2.34
CA GLN A 8 2.09 10.94 3.42
C GLN A 8 1.96 9.42 3.50
N MET A 9 1.51 8.90 4.63
CA MET A 9 1.40 7.46 4.85
C MET A 9 0.03 7.08 5.38
N ILE A 10 -0.51 5.99 4.85
CA ILE A 10 -1.70 5.31 5.34
C ILE A 10 -1.23 3.99 5.94
N PHE A 11 -1.49 3.79 7.24
CA PHE A 11 -1.04 2.63 7.99
C PHE A 11 -2.00 1.45 7.86
N GLN A 12 -1.50 0.25 8.13
CA GLN A 12 -2.21 -1.02 8.08
C GLN A 12 -3.46 -1.05 8.97
N ASP A 13 -3.37 -0.51 10.19
CA ASP A 13 -4.47 -0.50 11.14
C ASP A 13 -5.10 0.89 11.25
N PRO A 14 -6.28 1.10 10.63
CA PRO A 14 -6.98 2.38 10.75
C PRO A 14 -7.46 2.67 12.18
N PHE A 15 -7.60 1.64 13.05
CA PHE A 15 -7.96 1.84 14.45
C PHE A 15 -6.78 2.44 15.23
N ALA A 16 -5.59 1.88 15.07
CA ALA A 16 -4.40 2.38 15.75
C ALA A 16 -3.94 3.75 15.21
N SER A 17 -4.29 4.06 13.96
CA SER A 17 -3.88 5.32 13.31
C SER A 17 -4.75 6.53 13.69
N LEU A 18 -5.96 6.32 14.23
CA LEU A 18 -6.89 7.36 14.64
C LEU A 18 -6.97 7.45 16.16
N ASN A 19 -6.93 8.67 16.70
CA ASN A 19 -7.11 8.90 18.13
C ASN A 19 -8.59 8.71 18.51
N PRO A 20 -8.95 7.73 19.38
CA PRO A 20 -10.35 7.46 19.71
C PRO A 20 -11.05 8.59 20.50
N GLN A 21 -10.29 9.51 21.08
CA GLN A 21 -10.80 10.63 21.87
C GLN A 21 -10.95 11.94 21.08
N MET A 22 -10.57 11.95 19.80
CA MET A 22 -10.66 13.12 18.94
C MET A 22 -11.77 12.96 17.90
N GLN A 23 -12.49 14.03 17.62
CA GLN A 23 -13.44 14.07 16.51
C GLN A 23 -12.70 13.92 15.17
N LEU A 24 -13.39 13.37 14.17
CA LEU A 24 -12.79 13.13 12.85
C LEU A 24 -12.33 14.41 12.18
N PHE A 25 -13.06 15.51 12.36
CA PHE A 25 -12.65 16.83 11.90
C PHE A 25 -11.25 17.19 12.39
N ASP A 26 -11.03 17.08 13.70
CA ASP A 26 -9.76 17.49 14.32
C ASP A 26 -8.60 16.62 13.86
N GLN A 27 -8.84 15.33 13.65
CA GLN A 27 -7.83 14.41 13.16
C GLN A 27 -7.40 14.69 11.71
N VAL A 28 -8.34 15.09 10.85
CA VAL A 28 -8.03 15.48 9.46
C VAL A 28 -7.43 16.89 9.42
N ALA A 29 -7.80 17.78 10.36
CA ALA A 29 -7.25 19.12 10.48
C ALA A 29 -5.83 19.16 11.06
N GLU A 30 -5.45 18.15 11.84
CA GLU A 30 -4.17 18.13 12.57
C GLU A 30 -2.96 18.40 11.66
N PRO A 31 -2.77 17.74 10.50
CA PRO A 31 -1.65 18.05 9.61
C PRO A 31 -1.67 19.50 9.12
N LEU A 32 -2.85 20.06 8.79
CA LEU A 32 -2.97 21.43 8.31
C LEU A 32 -2.57 22.46 9.38
N ARG A 33 -2.98 22.22 10.63
CA ARG A 33 -2.63 23.05 11.79
C ARG A 33 -1.14 22.96 12.13
N ASN A 34 -0.57 21.77 12.13
CA ASN A 34 0.82 21.52 12.47
C ASN A 34 1.80 22.18 11.48
N TYR A 35 1.46 22.16 10.21
CA TYR A 35 2.27 22.78 9.16
C TYR A 35 1.87 24.24 8.86
N LYS A 36 0.82 24.75 9.52
CA LYS A 36 0.30 26.13 9.35
C LYS A 36 0.07 26.48 7.87
N THR A 37 -0.45 25.54 7.12
CA THR A 37 -0.64 25.67 5.67
C THR A 37 -1.83 26.54 5.31
N LEU A 38 -2.82 26.64 6.20
CA LEU A 38 -4.07 27.37 5.98
C LEU A 38 -4.50 28.11 7.26
N ILE A 39 -5.31 29.15 7.11
CA ILE A 39 -6.03 29.81 8.19
C ILE A 39 -7.28 28.97 8.58
N ASN A 40 -7.82 29.17 9.79
CA ASN A 40 -8.89 28.32 10.34
C ASN A 40 -10.14 28.23 9.46
N GLU A 41 -10.55 29.30 8.80
CA GLU A 41 -11.75 29.32 7.93
C GLU A 41 -11.52 28.47 6.66
N ASP A 42 -10.32 28.50 6.11
CA ASP A 42 -9.94 27.69 4.95
C ASP A 42 -9.76 26.22 5.34
N ILE A 43 -9.37 25.92 6.58
CA ILE A 43 -9.30 24.54 7.10
C ILE A 43 -10.68 23.88 7.08
N ASN A 44 -11.74 24.59 7.53
CA ASN A 44 -13.09 24.05 7.53
C ASN A 44 -13.54 23.65 6.10
N LYS A 45 -13.38 24.57 5.15
CA LYS A 45 -13.72 24.33 3.74
C LYS A 45 -12.89 23.16 3.15
N ARG A 46 -11.62 23.11 3.51
CA ARG A 46 -10.71 22.04 3.05
C ARG A 46 -11.16 20.68 3.55
N ILE A 47 -11.54 20.57 4.83
CA ILE A 47 -11.99 19.29 5.41
C ILE A 47 -13.33 18.87 4.83
N GLU A 48 -14.29 19.77 4.65
CA GLU A 48 -15.56 19.47 3.98
C GLU A 48 -15.31 18.86 2.59
N MET A 49 -14.44 19.48 1.80
CA MET A 49 -14.08 18.99 0.47
C MET A 49 -13.40 17.61 0.53
N LEU A 50 -12.55 17.36 1.55
CA LEU A 50 -11.91 16.07 1.72
C LEU A 50 -12.90 14.97 2.10
N PHE A 51 -13.88 15.26 2.98
CA PHE A 51 -14.94 14.32 3.32
C PHE A 51 -15.81 13.98 2.10
N ASP A 52 -16.17 14.97 1.29
CA ASP A 52 -16.89 14.74 0.03
C ASP A 52 -16.08 13.83 -0.90
N ARG A 53 -14.77 14.09 -1.06
CA ARG A 53 -13.87 13.30 -1.92
C ARG A 53 -13.71 11.85 -1.50
N VAL A 54 -13.73 11.57 -0.20
CA VAL A 54 -13.67 10.20 0.29
C VAL A 54 -15.06 9.58 0.50
N GLU A 55 -16.09 10.21 -0.08
CA GLU A 55 -17.48 9.75 -0.04
C GLU A 55 -18.01 9.53 1.38
N LEU A 56 -17.67 10.42 2.30
CA LEU A 56 -18.20 10.45 3.65
C LEU A 56 -19.12 11.66 3.82
N PRO A 57 -20.32 11.48 4.46
CA PRO A 57 -21.18 12.61 4.79
C PRO A 57 -20.46 13.63 5.67
N ARG A 58 -20.61 14.92 5.39
CA ARG A 58 -20.00 16.01 6.19
C ARG A 58 -20.44 15.96 7.66
N SER A 59 -21.63 15.43 7.96
CA SER A 59 -22.10 15.23 9.33
C SER A 59 -21.17 14.31 10.15
N PHE A 60 -20.38 13.46 9.49
CA PHE A 60 -19.43 12.58 10.16
C PHE A 60 -18.24 13.31 10.77
N MET A 61 -17.94 14.54 10.35
CA MET A 61 -16.85 15.34 10.90
C MET A 61 -16.92 15.48 12.43
N ARG A 62 -18.14 15.47 13.00
CA ARG A 62 -18.37 15.58 14.45
C ARG A 62 -18.36 14.25 15.19
N ARG A 63 -18.23 13.14 14.47
CA ARG A 63 -18.19 11.79 15.06
C ARG A 63 -16.78 11.45 15.55
N PHE A 64 -16.74 10.39 16.35
CA PHE A 64 -15.51 9.78 16.83
C PHE A 64 -15.23 8.48 16.06
N PRO A 65 -13.95 8.00 16.02
CA PRO A 65 -13.58 6.79 15.28
C PRO A 65 -14.39 5.53 15.64
N HIS A 66 -14.77 5.38 16.91
CA HIS A 66 -15.53 4.21 17.38
C HIS A 66 -16.95 4.14 16.81
N GLU A 67 -17.50 5.24 16.28
CA GLU A 67 -18.82 5.30 15.66
C GLU A 67 -18.81 4.90 14.17
N LEU A 68 -17.64 4.52 13.61
CA LEU A 68 -17.44 4.22 12.20
C LEU A 68 -17.18 2.74 11.94
N SER A 69 -17.60 2.26 10.77
CA SER A 69 -17.15 0.97 10.23
C SER A 69 -15.66 1.00 9.86
N GLY A 70 -15.04 -0.17 9.66
CA GLY A 70 -13.63 -0.27 9.23
C GLY A 70 -13.35 0.48 7.94
N GLY A 71 -14.18 0.32 6.91
CA GLY A 71 -14.05 1.04 5.65
C GLY A 71 -14.24 2.55 5.76
N GLN A 72 -15.14 3.01 6.63
CA GLN A 72 -15.33 4.43 6.90
C GLN A 72 -14.11 5.04 7.61
N ARG A 73 -13.50 4.31 8.56
CA ARG A 73 -12.23 4.73 9.19
C ARG A 73 -11.09 4.82 8.18
N GLN A 74 -11.01 3.85 7.28
CA GLN A 74 -10.01 3.88 6.21
C GLN A 74 -10.19 5.09 5.30
N ARG A 75 -11.42 5.46 4.95
CA ARG A 75 -11.72 6.68 4.18
C ARG A 75 -11.28 7.94 4.94
N VAL A 76 -11.44 8.00 6.25
CA VAL A 76 -10.92 9.10 7.09
C VAL A 76 -9.40 9.14 7.08
N ALA A 77 -8.72 7.98 7.17
CA ALA A 77 -7.26 7.92 7.08
C ALA A 77 -6.75 8.41 5.72
N ILE A 78 -7.45 8.07 4.63
CA ILE A 78 -7.18 8.61 3.28
C ILE A 78 -7.39 10.13 3.25
N ALA A 79 -8.51 10.65 3.79
CA ALA A 79 -8.77 12.09 3.86
C ALA A 79 -7.66 12.84 4.61
N ARG A 80 -7.19 12.29 5.73
CA ARG A 80 -6.07 12.83 6.51
C ARG A 80 -4.76 12.85 5.71
N ALA A 81 -4.46 11.79 4.98
CA ALA A 81 -3.28 11.72 4.12
C ALA A 81 -3.35 12.76 2.98
N LEU A 82 -4.53 13.02 2.44
CA LEU A 82 -4.75 14.01 1.37
C LEU A 82 -4.74 15.47 1.86
N ALA A 83 -4.78 15.72 3.17
CA ALA A 83 -4.94 17.06 3.73
C ALA A 83 -3.89 18.05 3.23
N LEU A 84 -2.63 17.62 3.11
CA LEU A 84 -1.48 18.44 2.71
C LEU A 84 -1.22 18.49 1.19
N ASN A 85 -2.09 17.93 0.35
CA ASN A 85 -1.87 17.78 -1.10
C ASN A 85 -0.53 17.08 -1.42
N PRO A 86 -0.29 15.87 -0.92
CA PRO A 86 0.98 15.17 -1.15
C PRO A 86 1.16 14.81 -2.62
N LYS A 87 2.42 14.58 -3.02
CA LYS A 87 2.77 14.01 -4.33
C LYS A 87 2.79 12.48 -4.29
N LEU A 88 3.11 11.92 -3.14
CA LEU A 88 3.21 10.47 -2.91
C LEU A 88 2.45 10.07 -1.65
N ILE A 89 1.65 9.02 -1.75
CA ILE A 89 1.05 8.35 -0.61
C ILE A 89 1.62 6.92 -0.52
N ILE A 90 2.19 6.59 0.63
CA ILE A 90 2.61 5.23 0.98
C ILE A 90 1.42 4.55 1.64
N ALA A 91 0.89 3.52 1.00
CA ALA A 91 -0.23 2.71 1.50
C ALA A 91 0.33 1.37 2.00
N ASP A 92 0.59 1.30 3.31
CA ASP A 92 1.16 0.12 3.96
C ASP A 92 0.04 -0.79 4.45
N GLU A 93 -0.19 -1.88 3.70
CA GLU A 93 -1.28 -2.84 3.93
C GLU A 93 -2.67 -2.19 4.18
N ALA A 94 -2.90 -1.05 3.57
CA ALA A 94 -4.01 -0.14 3.87
C ALA A 94 -5.42 -0.74 3.74
N VAL A 95 -5.57 -1.91 3.13
CA VAL A 95 -6.87 -2.58 2.93
C VAL A 95 -6.93 -4.00 3.48
N SER A 96 -5.85 -4.50 4.09
CA SER A 96 -5.74 -5.89 4.54
C SER A 96 -6.71 -6.27 5.67
N ALA A 97 -7.10 -5.30 6.50
CA ALA A 97 -8.03 -5.49 7.62
C ALA A 97 -9.53 -5.35 7.23
N LEU A 98 -9.83 -5.14 5.94
CA LEU A 98 -11.19 -4.92 5.44
C LEU A 98 -11.74 -6.19 4.81
N ASP A 99 -13.07 -6.37 4.86
CA ASP A 99 -13.73 -7.40 4.08
C ASP A 99 -13.62 -7.12 2.56
N VAL A 100 -13.72 -8.17 1.74
CA VAL A 100 -13.46 -8.13 0.30
C VAL A 100 -14.26 -7.06 -0.42
N SER A 101 -15.52 -6.86 -0.04
CA SER A 101 -16.41 -5.89 -0.70
C SER A 101 -16.01 -4.45 -0.38
N VAL A 102 -15.70 -4.16 0.87
CA VAL A 102 -15.24 -2.85 1.33
C VAL A 102 -13.84 -2.56 0.82
N GLN A 103 -12.95 -3.57 0.80
CA GLN A 103 -11.63 -3.47 0.19
C GLN A 103 -11.72 -3.02 -1.27
N ALA A 104 -12.60 -3.63 -2.07
CA ALA A 104 -12.79 -3.25 -3.46
C ALA A 104 -13.25 -1.79 -3.62
N GLN A 105 -14.14 -1.30 -2.75
CA GLN A 105 -14.61 0.08 -2.76
C GLN A 105 -13.49 1.07 -2.42
N VAL A 106 -12.69 0.77 -1.39
CA VAL A 106 -11.57 1.62 -0.99
C VAL A 106 -10.49 1.66 -2.07
N LEU A 107 -10.19 0.53 -2.72
CA LEU A 107 -9.23 0.49 -3.83
C LEU A 107 -9.71 1.31 -5.03
N ASN A 108 -11.00 1.23 -5.39
CA ASN A 108 -11.56 2.05 -6.46
C ASN A 108 -11.43 3.53 -6.13
N LEU A 109 -11.80 3.95 -4.92
CA LEU A 109 -11.62 5.32 -4.45
C LEU A 109 -10.15 5.77 -4.58
N MET A 110 -9.19 4.95 -4.17
CA MET A 110 -7.77 5.29 -4.28
C MET A 110 -7.32 5.46 -5.74
N MET A 111 -7.79 4.61 -6.66
CA MET A 111 -7.51 4.73 -8.10
C MET A 111 -8.14 5.98 -8.72
N GLU A 112 -9.36 6.33 -8.34
CA GLU A 112 -10.04 7.57 -8.75
C GLU A 112 -9.26 8.80 -8.28
N LEU A 113 -8.89 8.84 -6.99
CA LEU A 113 -8.08 9.92 -6.42
C LEU A 113 -6.70 10.03 -7.10
N GLN A 114 -6.09 8.90 -7.48
CA GLN A 114 -4.84 8.90 -8.23
C GLN A 114 -5.01 9.60 -9.58
N SER A 115 -6.05 9.24 -10.31
CA SER A 115 -6.33 9.81 -11.64
C SER A 115 -6.69 11.29 -11.57
N GLU A 116 -7.56 11.69 -10.62
CA GLU A 116 -8.03 13.07 -10.51
C GLU A 116 -6.97 14.05 -10.01
N LEU A 117 -6.13 13.60 -9.06
CA LEU A 117 -5.18 14.47 -8.38
C LEU A 117 -3.74 14.33 -8.90
N GLY A 118 -3.49 13.41 -9.84
CA GLY A 118 -2.14 13.12 -10.32
C GLY A 118 -1.21 12.58 -9.23
N LEU A 119 -1.76 11.85 -8.23
CA LEU A 119 -1.02 11.29 -7.12
C LEU A 119 -0.20 10.07 -7.54
N SER A 120 0.93 9.87 -6.90
CA SER A 120 1.65 8.60 -6.92
C SER A 120 1.32 7.79 -5.67
N PHE A 121 1.15 6.47 -5.83
CA PHE A 121 1.03 5.55 -4.70
C PHE A 121 2.20 4.57 -4.66
N LEU A 122 2.79 4.40 -3.48
CA LEU A 122 3.60 3.24 -3.15
C LEU A 122 2.72 2.29 -2.34
N PHE A 123 2.21 1.25 -2.99
CA PHE A 123 1.30 0.30 -2.38
C PHE A 123 2.06 -0.92 -1.87
N ILE A 124 2.00 -1.20 -0.57
CA ILE A 124 2.61 -2.38 0.05
C ILE A 124 1.48 -3.34 0.41
N SER A 125 1.55 -4.57 -0.07
CA SER A 125 0.54 -5.60 0.19
C SER A 125 1.14 -6.99 0.05
N HIS A 126 0.57 -7.94 0.79
CA HIS A 126 0.81 -9.37 0.61
C HIS A 126 -0.28 -10.04 -0.25
N ASP A 127 -1.34 -9.33 -0.60
CA ASP A 127 -2.42 -9.81 -1.48
C ASP A 127 -2.07 -9.55 -2.94
N MET A 128 -1.69 -10.62 -3.65
CA MET A 128 -1.27 -10.53 -5.05
C MET A 128 -2.40 -10.10 -5.98
N ALA A 129 -3.65 -10.42 -5.67
CA ALA A 129 -4.79 -9.99 -6.50
C ALA A 129 -5.00 -8.47 -6.41
N VAL A 130 -4.78 -7.90 -5.22
CA VAL A 130 -4.80 -6.45 -5.01
C VAL A 130 -3.66 -5.79 -5.77
N VAL A 131 -2.42 -6.31 -5.62
CA VAL A 131 -1.24 -5.77 -6.30
C VAL A 131 -1.43 -5.81 -7.82
N GLU A 132 -1.89 -6.91 -8.37
CA GLU A 132 -2.15 -7.06 -9.81
C GLU A 132 -3.16 -6.02 -10.32
N ARG A 133 -4.19 -5.72 -9.52
CA ARG A 133 -5.26 -4.80 -9.89
C ARG A 133 -4.83 -3.34 -9.93
N VAL A 134 -4.03 -2.89 -8.94
CA VAL A 134 -3.76 -1.46 -8.74
C VAL A 134 -2.40 -1.00 -9.26
N SER A 135 -1.46 -1.92 -9.52
CA SER A 135 -0.08 -1.58 -9.79
C SER A 135 0.22 -1.40 -11.28
N HIS A 136 1.06 -0.43 -11.61
CA HIS A 136 1.70 -0.27 -12.93
C HIS A 136 3.07 -0.95 -12.95
N ARG A 137 3.83 -0.82 -11.85
CA ARG A 137 5.10 -1.50 -11.59
C ARG A 137 5.03 -2.29 -10.29
N VAL A 138 5.73 -3.40 -10.23
CA VAL A 138 5.75 -4.29 -9.07
C VAL A 138 7.18 -4.60 -8.69
N GLY A 139 7.49 -4.44 -7.41
CA GLY A 139 8.73 -4.90 -6.80
C GLY A 139 8.41 -6.03 -5.81
N VAL A 140 8.99 -7.20 -6.01
CA VAL A 140 8.85 -8.33 -5.09
C VAL A 140 9.99 -8.27 -4.08
N MET A 141 9.63 -8.21 -2.79
CA MET A 141 10.61 -8.17 -1.70
C MET A 141 10.67 -9.53 -1.01
N TYR A 142 11.87 -10.02 -0.77
CA TYR A 142 12.13 -11.22 0.00
C TYR A 142 13.33 -11.02 0.93
N LEU A 143 13.19 -11.35 2.21
CA LEU A 143 14.21 -11.20 3.24
C LEU A 143 14.92 -9.82 3.24
N GLY A 144 14.11 -8.75 3.08
CA GLY A 144 14.62 -7.37 3.11
C GLY A 144 15.27 -6.89 1.81
N ARG A 145 15.26 -7.69 0.73
CA ARG A 145 15.82 -7.33 -0.57
C ARG A 145 14.73 -7.35 -1.64
N ILE A 146 14.81 -6.43 -2.60
CA ILE A 146 13.99 -6.53 -3.82
C ILE A 146 14.63 -7.62 -4.70
N VAL A 147 13.91 -8.72 -4.90
CA VAL A 147 14.43 -9.86 -5.70
C VAL A 147 14.03 -9.76 -7.17
N GLU A 148 12.96 -9.06 -7.45
CA GLU A 148 12.47 -8.84 -8.82
C GLU A 148 11.69 -7.54 -8.89
N ILE A 149 11.90 -6.73 -9.93
CA ILE A 149 11.15 -5.48 -10.16
C ILE A 149 10.94 -5.25 -11.64
N GLY A 150 9.70 -4.93 -12.03
CA GLY A 150 9.36 -4.69 -13.43
C GLY A 150 7.96 -4.12 -13.60
N SER A 151 7.48 -4.06 -14.83
CA SER A 151 6.09 -3.78 -15.12
C SER A 151 5.18 -4.87 -14.51
N ARG A 152 3.94 -4.55 -14.23
CA ARG A 152 2.96 -5.53 -13.73
C ARG A 152 2.92 -6.79 -14.61
N SER A 153 2.81 -6.62 -15.93
CA SER A 153 2.78 -7.75 -16.87
C SER A 153 4.06 -8.58 -16.83
N ALA A 154 5.24 -7.93 -16.75
CA ALA A 154 6.50 -8.66 -16.70
C ALA A 154 6.60 -9.56 -15.46
N VAL A 155 6.23 -9.05 -14.29
CA VAL A 155 6.33 -9.79 -13.03
C VAL A 155 5.26 -10.86 -12.88
N PHE A 156 4.01 -10.59 -13.31
CA PHE A 156 2.90 -11.53 -13.15
C PHE A 156 2.83 -12.60 -14.25
N GLU A 157 3.13 -12.25 -15.50
CA GLU A 157 3.01 -13.15 -16.64
C GLU A 157 4.32 -13.91 -16.95
N ASN A 158 5.47 -13.28 -16.64
CA ASN A 158 6.79 -13.85 -16.90
C ASN A 158 7.75 -13.70 -15.71
N PRO A 159 7.41 -14.18 -14.50
CA PRO A 159 8.26 -14.09 -13.32
C PRO A 159 9.59 -14.84 -13.55
N GLN A 160 10.69 -14.24 -13.13
CA GLN A 160 12.03 -14.82 -13.33
C GLN A 160 12.64 -15.35 -12.04
N HIS A 161 12.48 -14.63 -10.93
CA HIS A 161 13.04 -15.07 -9.64
C HIS A 161 12.21 -16.23 -9.06
N ASP A 162 12.87 -17.24 -8.50
CA ASP A 162 12.20 -18.45 -8.01
C ASP A 162 11.22 -18.16 -6.86
N TYR A 163 11.55 -17.20 -6.00
CA TYR A 163 10.60 -16.74 -4.97
C TYR A 163 9.33 -16.13 -5.59
N THR A 164 9.46 -15.28 -6.61
CA THR A 164 8.32 -14.69 -7.31
C THR A 164 7.45 -15.77 -7.93
N LYS A 165 8.07 -16.76 -8.59
CA LYS A 165 7.34 -17.91 -9.15
C LYS A 165 6.60 -18.71 -8.08
N ALA A 166 7.24 -18.97 -6.94
CA ALA A 166 6.63 -19.68 -5.83
C ALA A 166 5.48 -18.87 -5.22
N LEU A 167 5.67 -17.56 -5.02
CA LEU A 167 4.66 -16.65 -4.49
C LEU A 167 3.40 -16.63 -5.37
N LEU A 168 3.57 -16.47 -6.69
CA LEU A 168 2.45 -16.45 -7.64
C LEU A 168 1.75 -17.80 -7.76
N LYS A 169 2.49 -18.92 -7.66
CA LYS A 169 1.89 -20.28 -7.62
C LYS A 169 1.06 -20.54 -6.37
N ALA A 170 1.37 -19.87 -5.25
CA ALA A 170 0.65 -20.03 -3.99
C ALA A 170 -0.69 -19.29 -3.98
N VAL A 171 -0.92 -18.34 -4.90
CA VAL A 171 -2.19 -17.61 -5.01
C VAL A 171 -3.32 -18.59 -5.35
N PRO A 172 -4.40 -18.62 -4.54
CA PRO A 172 -5.53 -19.49 -4.80
C PRO A 172 -6.22 -19.12 -6.12
N ILE A 173 -6.35 -20.07 -7.03
CA ILE A 173 -7.15 -19.88 -8.25
C ILE A 173 -8.62 -19.97 -7.86
N ALA A 174 -9.37 -18.89 -8.07
CA ALA A 174 -10.79 -18.81 -7.72
C ALA A 174 -11.67 -19.77 -8.58
N ASP A 175 -11.21 -20.12 -9.78
CA ASP A 175 -11.92 -21.07 -10.66
C ASP A 175 -11.64 -22.52 -10.25
N PRO A 176 -12.63 -23.27 -9.71
CA PRO A 176 -12.44 -24.67 -9.31
C PRO A 176 -12.03 -25.59 -10.46
N ARG A 177 -12.37 -25.24 -11.71
CA ARG A 177 -12.06 -26.02 -12.91
C ARG A 177 -10.59 -25.94 -13.29
N LYS A 178 -9.91 -24.87 -12.90
CA LYS A 178 -8.47 -24.63 -13.14
C LYS A 178 -7.60 -25.08 -11.98
N ARG A 179 -8.19 -25.65 -10.92
CA ARG A 179 -7.47 -26.09 -9.72
C ARG A 179 -6.53 -27.24 -10.08
N LYS A 180 -5.23 -26.98 -10.08
CA LYS A 180 -4.23 -28.06 -10.23
C LYS A 180 -4.35 -29.00 -9.03
N LYS A 181 -4.48 -30.31 -9.31
CA LYS A 181 -4.60 -31.35 -8.26
C LYS A 181 -3.30 -31.54 -7.46
N GLU A 182 -2.16 -31.18 -8.02
CA GLU A 182 -0.86 -31.26 -7.36
C GLU A 182 -0.38 -29.88 -6.99
N LYS A 183 -0.17 -29.67 -5.69
CA LYS A 183 0.55 -28.50 -5.18
C LYS A 183 2.04 -28.80 -5.33
N ASP A 184 2.69 -28.18 -6.31
CA ASP A 184 4.14 -28.18 -6.40
C ASP A 184 4.72 -27.30 -5.27
N LEU A 185 5.10 -27.94 -4.18
CA LEU A 185 5.68 -27.30 -2.98
C LEU A 185 7.22 -27.36 -2.99
N ASN A 186 7.84 -27.49 -4.17
CA ASN A 186 9.29 -27.66 -4.31
C ASN A 186 10.11 -26.38 -4.05
N PHE A 187 9.51 -25.31 -3.58
CA PHE A 187 10.27 -24.15 -3.12
C PHE A 187 11.05 -24.53 -1.86
N LYS A 188 12.37 -24.54 -1.96
CA LYS A 188 13.26 -24.64 -0.80
C LYS A 188 13.38 -23.24 -0.19
N PRO A 189 12.88 -23.02 1.04
CA PRO A 189 13.05 -21.72 1.69
C PRO A 189 14.56 -21.45 1.87
N ILE A 190 14.93 -20.21 1.63
CA ILE A 190 16.27 -19.74 1.92
C ILE A 190 16.50 -19.86 3.45
N PRO A 191 17.69 -20.29 3.92
CA PRO A 191 18.00 -20.34 5.34
C PRO A 191 17.78 -19.00 6.04
N SER A 192 17.56 -19.05 7.36
CA SER A 192 17.29 -17.87 8.20
C SER A 192 18.20 -16.68 7.86
N PRO A 193 17.63 -15.44 7.74
CA PRO A 193 18.43 -14.23 7.50
C PRO A 193 19.23 -13.76 8.71
N ILE A 194 19.30 -14.57 9.77
CA ILE A 194 20.10 -14.26 10.95
C ILE A 194 21.57 -14.50 10.63
N HIS A 195 22.27 -13.42 10.41
CA HIS A 195 23.70 -13.44 10.12
C HIS A 195 24.52 -13.22 11.41
N PRO A 196 25.75 -13.77 11.49
CA PRO A 196 26.64 -13.51 12.62
C PRO A 196 27.04 -12.03 12.69
N LYS A 197 27.39 -11.57 13.90
CA LYS A 197 27.85 -10.20 14.12
C LYS A 197 29.07 -9.89 13.24
N GLY A 198 28.96 -8.83 12.43
CA GLY A 198 30.02 -8.43 11.47
C GLY A 198 29.80 -8.91 10.04
N TYR A 199 28.70 -9.58 9.75
CA TYR A 199 28.33 -9.91 8.37
C TYR A 199 28.10 -8.61 7.58
N ASN A 200 28.85 -8.48 6.47
CA ASN A 200 28.61 -7.47 5.45
C ASN A 200 27.83 -8.11 4.31
N PRO A 201 26.61 -7.66 4.01
CA PRO A 201 25.89 -8.17 2.85
C PRO A 201 26.67 -7.89 1.58
N GLU A 202 26.81 -8.87 0.72
CA GLU A 202 27.38 -8.68 -0.62
C GLU A 202 26.52 -7.68 -1.41
N ASN A 203 27.14 -6.92 -2.31
CA ASN A 203 26.44 -6.01 -3.19
C ASN A 203 25.45 -6.79 -4.03
N SER A 204 24.19 -6.31 -4.03
CA SER A 204 23.14 -6.91 -4.85
C SER A 204 23.40 -6.59 -6.33
N GLU A 205 23.59 -7.63 -7.15
CA GLU A 205 23.69 -7.49 -8.60
C GLU A 205 22.34 -7.79 -9.24
N TYR A 206 21.88 -6.90 -10.11
CA TYR A 206 20.64 -7.05 -10.85
C TYR A 206 20.92 -7.23 -12.32
N LYS A 207 20.26 -8.22 -12.92
CA LYS A 207 20.26 -8.44 -14.36
C LYS A 207 18.97 -7.92 -14.96
N GLU A 208 19.07 -7.09 -15.99
CA GLU A 208 17.93 -6.74 -16.81
C GLU A 208 17.61 -7.91 -17.75
N VAL A 209 16.44 -8.51 -17.59
CA VAL A 209 16.00 -9.71 -18.35
C VAL A 209 15.07 -9.34 -19.50
N SER A 210 14.43 -8.19 -19.42
CA SER A 210 13.65 -7.54 -20.48
C SER A 210 13.57 -6.03 -20.17
N PRO A 211 13.13 -5.17 -21.09
CA PRO A 211 13.06 -3.74 -20.85
C PRO A 211 12.39 -3.38 -19.54
N ASP A 212 13.13 -2.68 -18.65
CA ASP A 212 12.69 -2.23 -17.33
C ASP A 212 12.27 -3.37 -16.36
N HIS A 213 12.76 -4.61 -16.60
CA HIS A 213 12.54 -5.79 -15.77
C HIS A 213 13.85 -6.32 -15.22
N PHE A 214 14.08 -6.14 -13.93
CA PHE A 214 15.32 -6.47 -13.25
C PHE A 214 15.12 -7.60 -12.25
N VAL A 215 16.06 -8.52 -12.20
CA VAL A 215 16.06 -9.70 -11.32
C VAL A 215 17.39 -9.76 -10.57
N LEU A 216 17.30 -10.01 -9.28
CA LEU A 216 18.47 -10.23 -8.44
C LEU A 216 19.15 -11.54 -8.85
N THR A 217 20.44 -11.45 -9.22
CA THR A 217 21.22 -12.61 -9.72
C THR A 217 22.20 -13.14 -8.70
N THR A 218 22.50 -12.39 -7.68
CA THR A 218 23.39 -12.84 -6.60
C THR A 218 22.61 -13.76 -5.68
N ASP A 219 22.69 -15.06 -5.93
CA ASP A 219 22.51 -16.12 -4.95
C ASP A 219 23.70 -16.13 -3.98
N SER A 220 24.03 -14.97 -3.44
CA SER A 220 25.11 -14.87 -2.49
C SER A 220 24.67 -15.51 -1.19
N GLY A 221 24.99 -16.80 -1.06
CA GLY A 221 25.22 -17.46 0.21
C GLY A 221 24.13 -17.33 1.28
N TYR A 222 22.89 -17.64 0.94
CA TYR A 222 21.92 -18.05 1.92
C TYR A 222 21.93 -19.57 2.05
#